data_fdd785cc47d0a9ee43f732e95e535edb
#
_entry.id   fdd785cc47d0a9ee43f732e95e535edb
#
_cell.length_a   1.000
_cell.length_b   1.000
_cell.length_c   1.000
_cell.angle_alpha   90.00
_cell.angle_beta   90.00
_cell.angle_gamma   90.00
#
_symmetry.space_group_name_H-M   'P 1'
#
loop_
_entity.id
_entity.type
_entity.pdbx_description
1 polymer ?
#
loop_
_entity_poly.entity_id
_entity_poly.type
_entity_poly.pdbx_seq_one_letter_code
_entity_poly.pdbx_strand_id
1 'polypeptide(L)'
;MRTRPPFLIGCNGRGVQPSSLAHPVGLQELPIREQFRLVREAGVFDYFDRLPLRSNLHEYEQAIAEFDLPVHTCSWFYRLGDPADEAQLQDNLKLCREVGAQVHNIMTFTHHADGHALTDDEVVAHYLQVYDAGMSLGVMPSFELHVNMWTEDFLMVERVARSVQSRGIPFHFTLDYSHVNFKMGNPRELERSGVREAVERGDVILDPFESGNLCQRWLDMGMVCWTQLRTVAPSQPPNLWHRLDSTAPDGEPPFPATVPDDDAQYARGIQYPIVRPAPGEWHSPWSAWQLEPSREAIRLALRYHITHPDSPLRYITTEMINLPDYGLGARYNLLEQNIEAARFIRRAWDETVVLHEAGLLSVTAETTHPPEPA
;
A
#
# COMPACT_ATOMS: atom_id res chain seq x y z
N MET A 1 -25.02 -4.37 19.33
CA MET A 1 -24.83 -3.44 18.19
C MET A 1 -23.36 -3.55 17.79
N ARG A 2 -23.04 -3.97 16.55
CA ARG A 2 -21.65 -3.93 16.10
C ARG A 2 -21.23 -2.47 16.02
N THR A 3 -20.24 -2.08 16.80
CA THR A 3 -19.70 -0.72 16.73
C THR A 3 -18.99 -0.56 15.40
N ARG A 4 -19.28 0.53 14.68
CA ARG A 4 -18.55 0.87 13.45
C ARG A 4 -17.06 0.98 13.78
N PRO A 5 -16.15 0.45 12.94
CA PRO A 5 -14.72 0.61 13.17
C PRO A 5 -14.35 2.10 13.30
N PRO A 6 -13.38 2.46 14.16
CA PRO A 6 -12.93 3.84 14.31
C PRO A 6 -12.05 4.33 13.14
N PHE A 7 -11.86 3.51 12.12
CA PHE A 7 -11.19 3.81 10.85
C PHE A 7 -12.15 3.60 9.69
N LEU A 8 -11.81 4.15 8.52
CA LEU A 8 -12.57 4.01 7.28
C LEU A 8 -11.94 2.98 6.35
N ILE A 9 -12.77 2.24 5.62
CA ILE A 9 -12.33 1.25 4.64
C ILE A 9 -12.61 1.77 3.23
N GLY A 10 -11.55 1.91 2.43
CA GLY A 10 -11.61 2.40 1.06
C GLY A 10 -11.39 1.34 0.00
N CYS A 11 -11.76 1.69 -1.22
CA CYS A 11 -11.44 0.94 -2.43
C CYS A 11 -10.56 1.77 -3.35
N ASN A 12 -9.41 1.23 -3.77
CA ASN A 12 -8.59 1.86 -4.78
C ASN A 12 -9.32 1.81 -6.13
N GLY A 13 -9.47 2.97 -6.79
CA GLY A 13 -10.22 3.10 -8.04
C GLY A 13 -9.66 2.25 -9.19
N ARG A 14 -8.34 1.99 -9.22
CA ARG A 14 -7.74 1.06 -10.20
C ARG A 14 -8.21 -0.39 -10.01
N GLY A 15 -8.74 -0.73 -8.86
CA GLY A 15 -9.28 -2.04 -8.53
C GLY A 15 -10.76 -2.21 -8.89
N VAL A 16 -11.42 -1.18 -9.41
CA VAL A 16 -12.84 -1.26 -9.79
C VAL A 16 -12.96 -1.75 -11.24
N GLN A 17 -12.51 -2.97 -11.46
CA GLN A 17 -12.47 -3.58 -12.79
C GLN A 17 -13.02 -5.01 -12.75
N PRO A 18 -13.71 -5.45 -13.82
CA PRO A 18 -14.24 -6.81 -13.90
C PRO A 18 -13.16 -7.86 -14.18
N SER A 19 -11.93 -7.46 -14.50
CA SER A 19 -10.81 -8.34 -14.78
C SER A 19 -9.52 -7.75 -14.28
N SER A 20 -8.63 -8.60 -13.81
CA SER A 20 -7.25 -8.28 -13.46
C SER A 20 -6.35 -8.13 -14.68
N LEU A 21 -6.80 -8.58 -15.86
CA LEU A 21 -6.04 -8.46 -17.09
C LEU A 21 -5.98 -7.00 -17.53
N ALA A 22 -4.82 -6.39 -17.41
CA ALA A 22 -4.57 -5.08 -17.94
C ALA A 22 -4.43 -5.14 -19.47
N HIS A 23 -5.02 -4.17 -20.16
CA HIS A 23 -4.85 -4.08 -21.61
C HIS A 23 -3.41 -3.62 -21.93
N PRO A 24 -2.73 -4.27 -22.89
CA PRO A 24 -1.33 -3.96 -23.23
C PRO A 24 -1.10 -2.50 -23.68
N VAL A 25 -2.11 -1.85 -24.26
CA VAL A 25 -2.03 -0.51 -24.87
C VAL A 25 -2.56 0.59 -23.94
N GLY A 26 -2.75 0.29 -22.66
CA GLY A 26 -3.27 1.22 -21.68
C GLY A 26 -4.39 0.61 -20.86
N LEU A 27 -4.48 1.09 -19.64
CA LEU A 27 -5.52 0.67 -18.74
C LEU A 27 -6.86 1.26 -19.23
N GLN A 28 -7.72 0.43 -19.80
CA GLN A 28 -9.11 0.83 -20.02
C GLN A 28 -9.85 0.74 -18.69
N GLU A 29 -9.83 1.84 -17.97
CA GLU A 29 -10.59 1.94 -16.73
C GLU A 29 -12.07 2.19 -17.08
N LEU A 30 -12.96 1.71 -16.22
CA LEU A 30 -14.38 2.05 -16.32
C LEU A 30 -14.55 3.57 -16.16
N PRO A 31 -15.61 4.16 -16.74
CA PRO A 31 -15.94 5.56 -16.49
C PRO A 31 -16.05 5.86 -14.99
N ILE A 32 -15.63 7.03 -14.56
CA ILE A 32 -15.55 7.43 -13.14
C ILE A 32 -16.91 7.20 -12.45
N ARG A 33 -17.99 7.68 -13.05
CA ARG A 33 -19.34 7.48 -12.52
C ARG A 33 -19.67 6.01 -12.27
N GLU A 34 -19.26 5.13 -13.18
CA GLU A 34 -19.50 3.69 -13.06
C GLU A 34 -18.64 3.06 -11.96
N GLN A 35 -17.39 3.50 -11.80
CA GLN A 35 -16.53 3.06 -10.69
C GLN A 35 -17.17 3.41 -9.35
N PHE A 36 -17.63 4.65 -9.17
CA PHE A 36 -18.29 5.09 -7.93
C PHE A 36 -19.57 4.31 -7.66
N ARG A 37 -20.40 4.10 -8.68
CA ARG A 37 -21.62 3.31 -8.58
C ARG A 37 -21.34 1.90 -8.05
N LEU A 38 -20.39 1.20 -8.65
CA LEU A 38 -20.02 -0.17 -8.27
C LEU A 38 -19.46 -0.26 -6.85
N VAL A 39 -18.61 0.68 -6.45
CA VAL A 39 -18.06 0.74 -5.08
C VAL A 39 -19.16 1.01 -4.07
N ARG A 40 -20.10 1.91 -4.37
CA ARG A 40 -21.23 2.21 -3.50
C ARG A 40 -22.17 1.01 -3.35
N GLU A 41 -22.51 0.36 -4.46
CA GLU A 41 -23.39 -0.82 -4.48
C GLU A 41 -22.80 -2.03 -3.77
N ALA A 42 -21.47 -2.15 -3.72
CA ALA A 42 -20.79 -3.19 -2.94
C ALA A 42 -21.12 -3.12 -1.44
N GLY A 43 -21.44 -1.94 -0.90
CA GLY A 43 -21.93 -1.73 0.46
C GLY A 43 -20.94 -2.05 1.57
N VAL A 44 -19.65 -2.21 1.24
CA VAL A 44 -18.58 -2.58 2.19
C VAL A 44 -17.51 -1.50 2.33
N PHE A 45 -17.54 -0.47 1.50
CA PHE A 45 -16.57 0.62 1.48
C PHE A 45 -17.17 1.90 2.05
N ASP A 46 -16.33 2.69 2.70
CA ASP A 46 -16.67 3.97 3.29
C ASP A 46 -16.18 5.14 2.42
N TYR A 47 -15.19 4.92 1.55
CA TYR A 47 -14.62 5.94 0.68
C TYR A 47 -13.97 5.34 -0.58
N PHE A 48 -13.71 6.23 -1.54
CA PHE A 48 -12.99 5.94 -2.78
C PHE A 48 -11.54 6.48 -2.66
N ASP A 49 -10.56 5.69 -3.09
CA ASP A 49 -9.14 6.04 -3.06
C ASP A 49 -8.64 6.26 -4.48
N ARG A 50 -8.47 7.51 -4.86
CA ARG A 50 -7.90 7.89 -6.15
C ARG A 50 -7.64 9.39 -6.23
N LEU A 51 -6.47 9.78 -6.73
CA LEU A 51 -6.21 11.15 -7.15
C LEU A 51 -6.87 11.41 -8.51
N PRO A 52 -7.77 12.38 -8.65
CA PRO A 52 -8.27 12.81 -9.95
C PRO A 52 -7.16 13.52 -10.75
N LEU A 53 -7.38 13.68 -12.04
CA LEU A 53 -6.65 14.62 -12.86
C LEU A 53 -7.40 15.95 -12.88
N ARG A 54 -6.70 17.06 -13.11
CA ARG A 54 -7.35 18.37 -13.31
C ARG A 54 -8.43 18.32 -14.40
N SER A 55 -8.20 17.55 -15.45
CA SER A 55 -9.13 17.41 -16.57
C SER A 55 -10.41 16.68 -16.26
N ASN A 56 -10.44 15.82 -15.21
CA ASN A 56 -11.61 15.03 -14.84
C ASN A 56 -12.13 15.29 -13.42
N LEU A 57 -11.62 16.32 -12.73
CA LEU A 57 -12.04 16.68 -11.38
C LEU A 57 -13.56 16.84 -11.26
N HIS A 58 -14.17 17.49 -12.25
CA HIS A 58 -15.63 17.70 -12.28
C HIS A 58 -16.44 16.39 -12.31
N GLU A 59 -15.93 15.35 -13.00
CA GLU A 59 -16.56 14.03 -13.00
C GLU A 59 -16.51 13.38 -11.61
N TYR A 60 -15.40 13.58 -10.87
CA TYR A 60 -15.29 13.12 -9.48
C TYR A 60 -16.26 13.85 -8.56
N GLU A 61 -16.34 15.19 -8.66
CA GLU A 61 -17.28 15.99 -7.87
C GLU A 61 -18.74 15.55 -8.10
N GLN A 62 -19.11 15.32 -9.34
CA GLN A 62 -20.44 14.81 -9.68
C GLN A 62 -20.69 13.42 -9.10
N ALA A 63 -19.72 12.50 -9.24
CA ALA A 63 -19.86 11.13 -8.74
C ALA A 63 -19.91 11.07 -7.21
N ILE A 64 -19.09 11.88 -6.51
CA ILE A 64 -19.13 12.03 -5.05
C ILE A 64 -20.52 12.46 -4.61
N ALA A 65 -21.08 13.50 -5.25
CA ALA A 65 -22.40 14.02 -4.90
C ALA A 65 -23.53 13.03 -5.21
N GLU A 66 -23.46 12.33 -6.35
CA GLU A 66 -24.49 11.39 -6.78
C GLU A 66 -24.55 10.13 -5.89
N PHE A 67 -23.38 9.59 -5.52
CA PHE A 67 -23.31 8.31 -4.81
C PHE A 67 -23.06 8.44 -3.31
N ASP A 68 -22.90 9.66 -2.78
CA ASP A 68 -22.54 9.90 -1.36
C ASP A 68 -21.35 9.03 -0.95
N LEU A 69 -20.30 9.04 -1.77
CA LEU A 69 -19.06 8.29 -1.56
C LEU A 69 -17.88 9.24 -1.67
N PRO A 70 -17.27 9.67 -0.56
CA PRO A 70 -16.18 10.64 -0.58
C PRO A 70 -14.87 10.03 -1.10
N VAL A 71 -13.97 10.89 -1.59
CA VAL A 71 -12.54 10.57 -1.76
C VAL A 71 -11.82 11.02 -0.50
N HIS A 72 -11.08 10.12 0.17
CA HIS A 72 -10.33 10.47 1.38
C HIS A 72 -8.82 10.35 1.24
N THR A 73 -8.36 9.52 0.33
CA THR A 73 -6.94 9.25 0.12
C THR A 73 -6.59 9.37 -1.36
N CYS A 74 -5.38 9.86 -1.62
CA CYS A 74 -4.83 10.03 -2.95
C CYS A 74 -3.34 9.66 -2.95
N SER A 75 -2.81 9.20 -4.09
CA SER A 75 -1.41 8.78 -4.21
C SER A 75 -0.78 9.26 -5.50
N TRP A 76 0.52 9.58 -5.46
CA TRP A 76 1.31 9.90 -6.65
C TRP A 76 2.80 9.66 -6.45
N PHE A 77 3.54 9.54 -7.57
CA PHE A 77 4.99 9.32 -7.61
C PHE A 77 5.74 10.63 -7.85
N TYR A 78 6.90 10.79 -7.19
CA TYR A 78 7.72 12.00 -7.28
C TYR A 78 9.21 11.67 -7.26
N ARG A 79 9.99 12.46 -8.01
CA ARG A 79 11.44 12.44 -7.95
C ARG A 79 11.93 13.71 -7.29
N LEU A 80 12.64 13.56 -6.20
CA LEU A 80 13.21 14.70 -5.47
C LEU A 80 14.25 15.42 -6.32
N GLY A 81 14.20 16.77 -6.33
CA GLY A 81 15.06 17.62 -7.13
C GLY A 81 14.65 17.73 -8.62
N ASP A 82 13.52 17.14 -9.01
CA ASP A 82 12.90 17.39 -10.31
C ASP A 82 11.88 18.53 -10.21
N PRO A 83 12.10 19.69 -10.83
CA PRO A 83 11.21 20.83 -10.72
C PRO A 83 9.77 20.55 -11.20
N ALA A 84 9.60 19.63 -12.17
CA ALA A 84 8.28 19.27 -12.66
C ALA A 84 7.54 18.43 -11.62
N ASP A 85 8.20 17.48 -10.98
CA ASP A 85 7.62 16.66 -9.91
C ASP A 85 7.34 17.49 -8.65
N GLU A 86 8.20 18.46 -8.32
CA GLU A 86 7.96 19.38 -7.20
C GLU A 86 6.72 20.27 -7.45
N ALA A 87 6.58 20.80 -8.67
CA ALA A 87 5.40 21.55 -9.05
C ALA A 87 4.14 20.67 -9.06
N GLN A 88 4.25 19.44 -9.56
CA GLN A 88 3.16 18.47 -9.56
C GLN A 88 2.73 18.09 -8.13
N LEU A 89 3.66 17.94 -7.19
CA LEU A 89 3.36 17.68 -5.80
C LEU A 89 2.52 18.81 -5.18
N GLN A 90 2.92 20.06 -5.42
CA GLN A 90 2.18 21.22 -4.94
C GLN A 90 0.77 21.32 -5.55
N ASP A 91 0.63 20.98 -6.83
CA ASP A 91 -0.68 20.96 -7.49
C ASP A 91 -1.54 19.78 -7.00
N ASN A 92 -0.96 18.61 -6.79
CA ASN A 92 -1.67 17.44 -6.25
C ASN A 92 -2.17 17.68 -4.83
N LEU A 93 -1.43 18.36 -3.96
CA LEU A 93 -1.91 18.73 -2.62
C LEU A 93 -3.14 19.64 -2.70
N LYS A 94 -3.16 20.62 -3.63
CA LYS A 94 -4.34 21.47 -3.86
C LYS A 94 -5.51 20.64 -4.40
N LEU A 95 -5.23 19.75 -5.35
CA LEU A 95 -6.23 18.87 -5.94
C LEU A 95 -6.85 17.91 -4.92
N CYS A 96 -6.03 17.39 -3.98
CA CYS A 96 -6.53 16.62 -2.84
C CYS A 96 -7.52 17.41 -2.01
N ARG A 97 -7.17 18.67 -1.66
CA ARG A 97 -8.09 19.55 -0.94
C ARG A 97 -9.39 19.79 -1.71
N GLU A 98 -9.30 20.06 -3.01
CA GLU A 98 -10.45 20.35 -3.86
C GLU A 98 -11.42 19.16 -3.94
N VAL A 99 -10.89 17.92 -4.07
CA VAL A 99 -11.71 16.71 -4.12
C VAL A 99 -12.18 16.23 -2.72
N GLY A 100 -11.69 16.86 -1.65
CA GLY A 100 -12.03 16.52 -0.26
C GLY A 100 -11.16 15.44 0.38
N ALA A 101 -10.06 15.04 -0.28
CA ALA A 101 -9.12 14.08 0.27
C ALA A 101 -8.36 14.66 1.46
N GLN A 102 -8.16 13.83 2.48
CA GLN A 102 -7.50 14.21 3.73
C GLN A 102 -6.06 13.72 3.83
N VAL A 103 -5.68 12.76 2.99
CA VAL A 103 -4.33 12.19 2.95
C VAL A 103 -3.82 12.18 1.52
N HIS A 104 -2.60 12.66 1.32
CA HIS A 104 -1.84 12.47 0.09
C HIS A 104 -0.65 11.56 0.34
N ASN A 105 -0.66 10.42 -0.32
CA ASN A 105 0.40 9.44 -0.25
C ASN A 105 1.49 9.77 -1.28
N ILE A 106 2.70 9.87 -0.81
CA ILE A 106 3.86 10.35 -1.56
C ILE A 106 4.82 9.20 -1.76
N MET A 107 4.96 8.76 -3.00
CA MET A 107 5.90 7.74 -3.40
C MET A 107 7.13 8.42 -4.03
N THR A 108 8.20 8.56 -3.25
CA THR A 108 9.44 9.22 -3.70
C THR A 108 10.44 8.17 -4.14
N PHE A 109 10.97 8.30 -5.37
CA PHE A 109 11.97 7.39 -5.93
C PHE A 109 13.25 7.36 -5.09
N THR A 110 14.06 6.30 -5.28
CA THR A 110 15.31 6.06 -4.56
C THR A 110 16.43 7.06 -4.88
N HIS A 111 16.35 7.75 -6.01
CA HIS A 111 17.40 8.65 -6.51
C HIS A 111 16.88 10.05 -6.76
N HIS A 112 17.68 11.03 -6.40
CA HIS A 112 17.51 12.43 -6.75
C HIS A 112 17.58 12.63 -8.29
N ALA A 113 17.06 13.75 -8.78
CA ALA A 113 17.02 14.04 -10.22
C ALA A 113 18.41 14.10 -10.89
N ASP A 114 19.46 14.42 -10.15
CA ASP A 114 20.84 14.41 -10.63
C ASP A 114 21.52 13.01 -10.62
N GLY A 115 20.80 11.99 -10.13
CA GLY A 115 21.21 10.58 -10.19
C GLY A 115 21.87 10.02 -8.93
N HIS A 116 22.13 10.80 -7.88
CA HIS A 116 22.62 10.23 -6.63
C HIS A 116 21.50 9.55 -5.83
N ALA A 117 21.86 8.56 -5.02
CA ALA A 117 20.93 7.93 -4.07
C ALA A 117 20.54 8.91 -2.97
N LEU A 118 19.25 8.94 -2.61
CA LEU A 118 18.76 9.83 -1.55
C LEU A 118 19.41 9.52 -0.21
N THR A 119 19.74 10.57 0.52
CA THR A 119 20.25 10.51 1.89
C THR A 119 19.11 10.69 2.89
N ASP A 120 19.33 10.22 4.13
CA ASP A 120 18.40 10.42 5.26
C ASP A 120 18.03 11.92 5.42
N ASP A 121 19.03 12.83 5.34
CA ASP A 121 18.81 14.27 5.52
C ASP A 121 17.96 14.89 4.41
N GLU A 122 18.15 14.48 3.16
CA GLU A 122 17.33 14.96 2.04
C GLU A 122 15.88 14.52 2.17
N VAL A 123 15.65 13.26 2.58
CA VAL A 123 14.30 12.75 2.78
C VAL A 123 13.64 13.43 3.98
N VAL A 124 14.38 13.67 5.07
CA VAL A 124 13.87 14.43 6.22
C VAL A 124 13.48 15.86 5.81
N ALA A 125 14.35 16.56 5.07
CA ALA A 125 14.06 17.92 4.60
C ALA A 125 12.84 17.95 3.68
N HIS A 126 12.74 16.99 2.76
CA HIS A 126 11.59 16.83 1.87
C HIS A 126 10.30 16.58 2.66
N TYR A 127 10.32 15.65 3.63
CA TYR A 127 9.16 15.37 4.47
C TYR A 127 8.67 16.62 5.19
N LEU A 128 9.57 17.38 5.82
CA LEU A 128 9.22 18.60 6.57
C LEU A 128 8.58 19.65 5.66
N GLN A 129 9.16 19.86 4.48
CA GLN A 129 8.61 20.81 3.49
C GLN A 129 7.20 20.41 3.04
N VAL A 130 7.00 19.11 2.74
CA VAL A 130 5.70 18.60 2.30
C VAL A 130 4.69 18.59 3.44
N TYR A 131 5.15 18.32 4.67
CA TYR A 131 4.31 18.38 5.86
C TYR A 131 3.74 19.78 6.06
N ASP A 132 4.58 20.81 6.02
CA ASP A 132 4.13 22.19 6.17
C ASP A 132 3.16 22.61 5.05
N ALA A 133 3.47 22.26 3.80
CA ALA A 133 2.62 22.56 2.67
C ALA A 133 1.27 21.83 2.74
N GLY A 134 1.28 20.54 3.03
CA GLY A 134 0.08 19.71 3.10
C GLY A 134 -0.82 20.11 4.26
N MET A 135 -0.25 20.28 5.46
CA MET A 135 -1.02 20.67 6.65
C MET A 135 -1.64 22.05 6.52
N SER A 136 -0.99 23.00 5.83
CA SER A 136 -1.56 24.30 5.53
C SER A 136 -2.83 24.22 4.66
N LEU A 137 -2.96 23.17 3.88
CA LEU A 137 -4.12 22.86 3.05
C LEU A 137 -5.13 21.94 3.73
N GLY A 138 -4.83 21.42 4.92
CA GLY A 138 -5.64 20.40 5.60
C GLY A 138 -5.51 19.00 4.95
N VAL A 139 -4.41 18.75 4.23
CA VAL A 139 -4.08 17.48 3.60
C VAL A 139 -2.85 16.91 4.28
N MET A 140 -2.99 15.80 4.95
CA MET A 140 -1.90 15.12 5.65
C MET A 140 -1.01 14.39 4.64
N PRO A 141 0.28 14.69 4.54
CA PRO A 141 1.19 13.89 3.72
C PRO A 141 1.53 12.58 4.44
N SER A 142 1.68 11.52 3.67
CA SER A 142 2.13 10.21 4.14
C SER A 142 3.11 9.63 3.14
N PHE A 143 4.18 8.97 3.60
CA PHE A 143 5.09 8.25 2.72
C PHE A 143 4.72 6.76 2.67
N GLU A 144 4.68 6.19 1.46
CA GLU A 144 4.30 4.80 1.28
C GLU A 144 5.51 3.86 1.31
N LEU A 145 5.33 2.75 2.00
CA LEU A 145 6.16 1.58 1.81
C LEU A 145 5.92 1.01 0.41
N HIS A 146 6.87 1.20 -0.49
CA HIS A 146 6.71 0.75 -1.86
C HIS A 146 8.04 0.31 -2.49
N VAL A 147 8.00 -0.71 -3.35
CA VAL A 147 9.17 -1.15 -4.14
C VAL A 147 9.66 -0.02 -5.05
N ASN A 148 10.96 0.03 -5.29
CA ASN A 148 11.63 1.05 -6.09
C ASN A 148 11.57 2.48 -5.52
N MET A 149 11.02 2.66 -4.31
CA MET A 149 11.00 3.92 -3.58
C MET A 149 12.05 3.89 -2.47
N TRP A 150 12.44 5.06 -1.97
CA TRP A 150 13.41 5.14 -0.87
C TRP A 150 12.97 4.32 0.37
N THR A 151 11.69 4.16 0.56
CA THR A 151 11.08 3.37 1.65
C THR A 151 11.35 1.87 1.53
N GLU A 152 11.97 1.41 0.46
CA GLU A 152 12.42 0.03 0.33
C GLU A 152 13.68 -0.26 1.17
N ASP A 153 14.46 0.75 1.54
CA ASP A 153 15.43 0.68 2.64
C ASP A 153 14.69 0.79 3.97
N PHE A 154 14.30 -0.35 4.53
CA PHE A 154 13.49 -0.42 5.76
C PHE A 154 14.17 0.22 6.96
N LEU A 155 15.51 0.16 7.05
CA LEU A 155 16.26 0.78 8.14
C LEU A 155 16.35 2.30 7.96
N MET A 156 16.43 2.78 6.72
CA MET A 156 16.35 4.22 6.42
C MET A 156 15.00 4.80 6.83
N VAL A 157 13.89 4.05 6.59
CA VAL A 157 12.55 4.47 7.05
C VAL A 157 12.54 4.78 8.54
N GLU A 158 13.14 3.91 9.36
CA GLU A 158 13.19 4.13 10.81
C GLU A 158 14.07 5.31 11.20
N ARG A 159 15.24 5.47 10.56
CA ARG A 159 16.14 6.62 10.84
C ARG A 159 15.48 7.94 10.50
N VAL A 160 14.87 8.03 9.32
CA VAL A 160 14.13 9.22 8.86
C VAL A 160 12.96 9.52 9.80
N ALA A 161 12.13 8.52 10.12
CA ALA A 161 11.00 8.70 11.01
C ALA A 161 11.44 9.24 12.39
N ARG A 162 12.48 8.65 13.01
CA ARG A 162 13.03 9.12 14.29
C ARG A 162 13.56 10.54 14.19
N SER A 163 14.26 10.90 13.10
CA SER A 163 14.79 12.24 12.88
C SER A 163 13.67 13.29 12.78
N VAL A 164 12.57 12.98 12.10
CA VAL A 164 11.38 13.85 12.01
C VAL A 164 10.70 13.96 13.38
N GLN A 165 10.45 12.84 14.04
CA GLN A 165 9.76 12.79 15.34
C GLN A 165 10.55 13.50 16.44
N SER A 166 11.88 13.44 16.41
CA SER A 166 12.74 14.17 17.37
C SER A 166 12.60 15.70 17.28
N ARG A 167 12.05 16.22 16.18
CA ARG A 167 11.73 17.64 15.97
C ARG A 167 10.30 18.00 16.42
N GLY A 168 9.58 17.06 17.06
CA GLY A 168 8.21 17.25 17.52
C GLY A 168 7.17 17.19 16.40
N ILE A 169 7.53 16.70 15.21
CA ILE A 169 6.65 16.57 14.06
C ILE A 169 6.29 15.08 13.89
N PRO A 170 5.01 14.72 13.76
CA PRO A 170 4.63 13.34 13.51
C PRO A 170 5.11 12.90 12.13
N PHE A 171 5.66 11.69 12.06
CA PHE A 171 5.98 11.06 10.77
C PHE A 171 4.80 10.17 10.38
N HIS A 172 4.17 10.47 9.24
CA HIS A 172 3.03 9.71 8.73
C HIS A 172 3.48 8.73 7.66
N PHE A 173 3.06 7.49 7.83
CA PHE A 173 3.48 6.38 6.98
C PHE A 173 2.28 5.57 6.50
N THR A 174 2.28 5.28 5.20
CA THR A 174 1.31 4.38 4.55
C THR A 174 1.93 2.99 4.45
N LEU A 175 1.34 2.06 5.18
CA LEU A 175 1.84 0.69 5.28
C LEU A 175 1.16 -0.22 4.26
N ASP A 176 1.77 -0.40 3.08
CA ASP A 176 1.47 -1.53 2.20
C ASP A 176 2.47 -2.67 2.48
N TYR A 177 2.12 -3.52 3.43
CA TYR A 177 3.00 -4.63 3.83
C TYR A 177 3.17 -5.70 2.75
N SER A 178 2.44 -5.64 1.65
CA SER A 178 2.64 -6.52 0.51
C SER A 178 4.05 -6.36 -0.07
N HIS A 179 4.61 -5.15 -0.04
CA HIS A 179 5.98 -4.85 -0.48
C HIS A 179 7.07 -5.48 0.40
N VAL A 180 6.72 -5.99 1.56
CA VAL A 180 7.59 -6.82 2.41
C VAL A 180 7.30 -8.31 2.19
N ASN A 181 6.03 -8.70 2.21
CA ASN A 181 5.62 -10.10 2.19
C ASN A 181 6.16 -10.90 1.01
N PHE A 182 6.19 -10.33 -0.21
CA PHE A 182 6.68 -11.06 -1.38
C PHE A 182 8.20 -11.29 -1.37
N LYS A 183 8.94 -10.57 -0.50
CA LYS A 183 10.37 -10.77 -0.28
C LYS A 183 10.67 -11.97 0.62
N MET A 184 9.69 -12.43 1.38
CA MET A 184 9.85 -13.59 2.27
C MET A 184 10.19 -14.83 1.47
N GLY A 185 11.30 -15.52 1.83
CA GLY A 185 11.78 -16.67 1.09
C GLY A 185 12.18 -16.40 -0.36
N ASN A 186 12.45 -15.14 -0.71
CA ASN A 186 12.82 -14.70 -2.06
C ASN A 186 14.21 -14.06 -2.08
N PRO A 187 15.30 -14.87 -2.17
CA PRO A 187 16.66 -14.36 -2.10
C PRO A 187 16.99 -13.30 -3.16
N ARG A 188 16.38 -13.43 -4.34
CA ARG A 188 16.58 -12.47 -5.44
C ARG A 188 16.01 -11.09 -5.11
N GLU A 189 14.82 -11.03 -4.52
CA GLU A 189 14.23 -9.78 -4.08
C GLU A 189 14.99 -9.16 -2.90
N LEU A 190 15.47 -9.98 -1.97
CA LEU A 190 16.32 -9.50 -0.87
C LEU A 190 17.62 -8.87 -1.37
N GLU A 191 18.27 -9.50 -2.35
CA GLU A 191 19.49 -8.98 -2.98
C GLU A 191 19.21 -7.67 -3.71
N ARG A 192 18.14 -7.67 -4.54
CA ARG A 192 17.76 -6.52 -5.36
C ARG A 192 17.40 -5.29 -4.54
N SER A 193 16.74 -5.48 -3.41
CA SER A 193 16.37 -4.39 -2.49
C SER A 193 17.48 -4.00 -1.51
N GLY A 194 18.62 -4.70 -1.54
CA GLY A 194 19.74 -4.43 -0.65
C GLY A 194 19.50 -4.79 0.83
N VAL A 195 18.41 -5.52 1.12
CA VAL A 195 18.04 -5.85 2.52
C VAL A 195 18.53 -7.24 2.96
N ARG A 196 19.14 -8.01 2.07
CA ARG A 196 19.52 -9.39 2.32
C ARG A 196 20.37 -9.57 3.57
N GLU A 197 21.45 -8.81 3.68
CA GLU A 197 22.35 -8.92 4.84
C GLU A 197 21.65 -8.57 6.16
N ALA A 198 20.78 -7.56 6.16
CA ALA A 198 20.03 -7.18 7.35
C ALA A 198 19.04 -8.29 7.77
N VAL A 199 18.42 -8.96 6.81
CA VAL A 199 17.55 -10.12 7.07
C VAL A 199 18.38 -11.32 7.60
N GLU A 200 19.51 -11.63 6.97
CA GLU A 200 20.38 -12.74 7.40
C GLU A 200 20.98 -12.54 8.80
N ARG A 201 21.24 -11.29 9.21
CA ARG A 201 21.68 -10.95 10.58
C ARG A 201 20.53 -10.89 11.59
N GLY A 202 19.28 -10.90 11.15
CA GLY A 202 18.12 -10.72 12.02
C GLY A 202 17.82 -9.25 12.40
N ASP A 203 18.49 -8.27 11.78
CA ASP A 203 18.20 -6.84 11.99
C ASP A 203 16.84 -6.46 11.40
N VAL A 204 16.40 -7.20 10.38
CA VAL A 204 15.13 -7.05 9.68
C VAL A 204 14.39 -8.39 9.67
N ILE A 205 13.22 -8.43 10.30
CA ILE A 205 12.32 -9.59 10.33
C ILE A 205 11.11 -9.29 9.47
N LEU A 206 10.94 -10.05 8.39
CA LEU A 206 9.91 -9.81 7.38
C LEU A 206 8.58 -10.47 7.72
N ASP A 207 8.63 -11.67 8.34
CA ASP A 207 7.45 -12.46 8.63
C ASP A 207 6.62 -11.79 9.73
N PRO A 208 5.37 -11.37 9.45
CA PRO A 208 4.52 -10.69 10.43
C PRO A 208 4.09 -11.59 11.61
N PHE A 209 4.33 -12.89 11.52
CA PHE A 209 4.10 -13.83 12.64
C PHE A 209 5.28 -13.90 13.62
N GLU A 210 6.44 -13.43 13.24
CA GLU A 210 7.61 -13.44 14.12
C GLU A 210 7.66 -12.19 15.02
N SER A 211 8.16 -12.36 16.24
CA SER A 211 8.36 -11.26 17.17
C SER A 211 9.42 -10.29 16.64
N GLY A 212 9.19 -8.97 16.77
CA GLY A 212 10.11 -7.93 16.30
C GLY A 212 10.05 -7.70 14.79
N ASN A 213 9.02 -8.21 14.11
CA ASN A 213 8.83 -7.97 12.69
C ASN A 213 8.64 -6.48 12.35
N LEU A 214 8.93 -6.11 11.11
CA LEU A 214 8.86 -4.72 10.64
C LEU A 214 7.48 -4.09 10.84
N CYS A 215 6.40 -4.85 10.61
CA CYS A 215 5.05 -4.33 10.77
C CYS A 215 4.82 -3.84 12.21
N GLN A 216 5.14 -4.69 13.20
CA GLN A 216 5.02 -4.35 14.62
C GLN A 216 5.92 -3.18 15.00
N ARG A 217 7.19 -3.19 14.55
CA ARG A 217 8.15 -2.10 14.84
C ARG A 217 7.62 -0.74 14.37
N TRP A 218 7.08 -0.67 13.17
CA TRP A 218 6.55 0.58 12.62
C TRP A 218 5.23 1.03 13.27
N LEU A 219 4.41 0.08 13.69
CA LEU A 219 3.24 0.37 14.52
C LEU A 219 3.66 0.95 15.87
N ASP A 220 4.65 0.34 16.55
CA ASP A 220 5.17 0.79 17.85
C ASP A 220 5.84 2.18 17.77
N MET A 221 6.35 2.57 16.61
CA MET A 221 6.82 3.94 16.35
C MET A 221 5.69 4.96 16.22
N GLY A 222 4.42 4.54 16.22
CA GLY A 222 3.25 5.42 16.14
C GLY A 222 3.14 6.18 14.82
N MET A 223 3.68 5.64 13.72
CA MET A 223 3.73 6.34 12.45
C MET A 223 2.70 5.89 11.42
N VAL A 224 2.09 4.73 11.58
CA VAL A 224 1.16 4.15 10.59
C VAL A 224 -0.21 4.80 10.68
N CYS A 225 -0.49 5.75 9.79
CA CYS A 225 -1.77 6.47 9.71
C CYS A 225 -2.74 5.88 8.69
N TRP A 226 -2.22 5.17 7.73
CA TRP A 226 -2.94 4.49 6.67
C TRP A 226 -2.29 3.13 6.39
N THR A 227 -3.09 2.09 6.16
CA THR A 227 -2.59 0.80 5.69
C THR A 227 -3.35 0.35 4.45
N GLN A 228 -2.67 -0.38 3.59
CA GLN A 228 -3.26 -0.95 2.38
C GLN A 228 -3.30 -2.47 2.50
N LEU A 229 -4.40 -3.07 2.06
CA LEU A 229 -4.51 -4.51 1.92
C LEU A 229 -4.46 -4.89 0.45
N ARG A 230 -3.26 -5.21 0.01
CA ARG A 230 -3.00 -5.97 -1.21
C ARG A 230 -2.45 -7.33 -0.80
N THR A 231 -3.11 -8.39 -1.24
CA THR A 231 -2.62 -9.73 -0.95
C THR A 231 -1.55 -10.12 -1.95
N VAL A 232 -0.43 -10.59 -1.44
CA VAL A 232 0.68 -11.19 -2.17
C VAL A 232 1.09 -12.46 -1.48
N ALA A 233 1.73 -13.35 -2.21
CA ALA A 233 2.26 -14.57 -1.62
C ALA A 233 3.77 -14.47 -1.44
N PRO A 234 4.33 -15.02 -0.33
CA PRO A 234 5.77 -15.16 -0.18
C PRO A 234 6.38 -15.91 -1.35
N SER A 235 7.59 -15.50 -1.76
CA SER A 235 8.37 -16.22 -2.77
C SER A 235 7.67 -16.44 -4.11
N GLN A 236 6.73 -15.57 -4.47
CA GLN A 236 5.96 -15.73 -5.69
C GLN A 236 6.74 -15.46 -6.97
N PRO A 237 6.23 -15.95 -8.13
CA PRO A 237 6.90 -15.78 -9.40
C PRO A 237 7.14 -14.29 -9.69
N PRO A 238 8.25 -13.95 -10.37
CA PRO A 238 8.57 -12.57 -10.72
C PRO A 238 7.50 -11.99 -11.62
N ASN A 239 7.25 -10.72 -11.45
CA ASN A 239 6.37 -9.96 -12.28
C ASN A 239 7.05 -9.60 -13.61
N LEU A 240 6.36 -9.82 -14.72
CA LEU A 240 6.92 -9.77 -16.08
C LEU A 240 6.20 -8.78 -16.99
N TRP A 241 5.42 -7.88 -16.43
CA TRP A 241 4.52 -7.02 -17.20
C TRP A 241 5.18 -6.24 -18.34
N HIS A 242 6.41 -5.78 -18.16
CA HIS A 242 7.14 -5.02 -19.17
C HIS A 242 7.53 -5.85 -20.41
N ARG A 243 7.33 -7.16 -20.32
CA ARG A 243 7.48 -8.10 -21.43
C ARG A 243 6.17 -8.48 -22.08
N LEU A 244 5.08 -7.89 -21.61
CA LEU A 244 3.80 -8.03 -22.28
C LEU A 244 3.95 -7.47 -23.69
N ASP A 245 4.06 -8.37 -24.65
CA ASP A 245 4.06 -7.98 -26.05
C ASP A 245 2.71 -7.37 -26.38
N SER A 246 2.72 -6.11 -26.81
CA SER A 246 1.50 -5.41 -27.22
C SER A 246 0.82 -6.08 -28.43
N THR A 247 1.50 -7.04 -29.05
CA THR A 247 0.97 -7.81 -30.19
C THR A 247 0.38 -9.16 -29.78
N ALA A 248 0.40 -9.50 -28.48
CA ALA A 248 -0.20 -10.75 -28.02
C ALA A 248 -1.71 -10.76 -28.33
N PRO A 249 -2.23 -11.87 -28.88
CA PRO A 249 -3.66 -11.98 -29.19
C PRO A 249 -4.52 -11.75 -27.96
N ASP A 250 -5.66 -11.12 -28.14
CA ASP A 250 -6.64 -10.96 -27.08
C ASP A 250 -6.97 -12.32 -26.45
N GLY A 251 -6.66 -12.46 -25.17
CA GLY A 251 -7.02 -13.63 -24.40
C GLY A 251 -5.90 -14.62 -24.10
N GLU A 252 -4.74 -14.49 -24.70
CA GLU A 252 -3.57 -15.27 -24.29
C GLU A 252 -2.73 -14.46 -23.30
N PRO A 253 -2.28 -15.07 -22.17
CA PRO A 253 -1.33 -14.42 -21.30
C PRO A 253 -0.04 -14.18 -22.09
N PRO A 254 0.45 -12.93 -22.18
CA PRO A 254 1.65 -12.61 -22.93
C PRO A 254 2.90 -13.00 -22.11
N PHE A 255 3.02 -14.28 -21.76
CA PHE A 255 4.14 -14.77 -20.97
C PHE A 255 5.27 -15.23 -21.86
N PRO A 256 6.47 -14.67 -21.73
CA PRO A 256 7.64 -15.37 -22.23
C PRO A 256 7.83 -16.66 -21.42
N ALA A 257 8.12 -17.74 -22.12
CA ALA A 257 8.36 -19.05 -21.52
C ALA A 257 9.54 -19.05 -20.52
N THR A 258 10.42 -18.07 -20.61
CA THR A 258 11.60 -17.91 -19.75
C THR A 258 11.84 -16.43 -19.43
N VAL A 259 12.23 -16.14 -18.19
CA VAL A 259 12.66 -14.82 -17.72
C VAL A 259 14.17 -14.81 -17.71
N PRO A 260 14.86 -13.88 -18.41
CA PRO A 260 16.28 -13.67 -18.21
C PRO A 260 16.57 -13.22 -16.78
N ASP A 261 17.63 -13.75 -16.19
CA ASP A 261 17.98 -13.51 -14.79
C ASP A 261 18.51 -12.12 -14.49
N ASP A 262 18.89 -11.34 -15.51
CA ASP A 262 19.61 -10.09 -15.41
C ASP A 262 18.77 -8.82 -15.69
N ASP A 263 17.46 -8.97 -15.95
CA ASP A 263 16.62 -7.83 -16.33
C ASP A 263 16.20 -7.01 -15.11
N ALA A 264 16.86 -5.89 -14.91
CA ALA A 264 16.64 -4.98 -13.80
C ALA A 264 15.26 -4.28 -13.81
N GLN A 265 14.53 -4.37 -14.91
CA GLN A 265 13.25 -3.68 -15.10
C GLN A 265 12.03 -4.50 -14.72
N TYR A 266 12.19 -5.69 -14.15
CA TYR A 266 11.05 -6.46 -13.68
C TYR A 266 10.26 -5.66 -12.66
N ALA A 267 8.99 -5.49 -12.93
CA ALA A 267 8.06 -5.05 -11.93
C ALA A 267 8.05 -6.08 -10.78
N ARG A 268 7.91 -5.59 -9.59
CA ARG A 268 8.15 -6.34 -8.36
C ARG A 268 6.89 -6.31 -7.53
N GLY A 269 6.46 -7.46 -7.13
CA GLY A 269 5.25 -7.64 -6.37
C GLY A 269 4.07 -8.04 -7.26
N ILE A 270 3.56 -9.22 -7.00
CA ILE A 270 2.42 -9.81 -7.70
C ILE A 270 1.26 -9.91 -6.73
N GLN A 271 0.09 -9.47 -7.18
CA GLN A 271 -1.14 -9.71 -6.44
C GLN A 271 -1.44 -11.21 -6.43
N TYR A 272 -1.82 -11.70 -5.26
CA TYR A 272 -2.34 -13.04 -5.09
C TYR A 272 -3.84 -12.95 -4.79
N PRO A 273 -4.71 -13.64 -5.53
CA PRO A 273 -6.16 -13.49 -5.38
C PRO A 273 -6.63 -13.93 -3.98
N ILE A 274 -7.38 -13.06 -3.29
CA ILE A 274 -7.94 -13.35 -1.97
C ILE A 274 -9.11 -14.33 -2.03
N VAL A 275 -9.87 -14.29 -3.12
CA VAL A 275 -10.89 -15.28 -3.47
C VAL A 275 -10.25 -16.33 -4.38
N ARG A 276 -10.51 -17.59 -4.12
CA ARG A 276 -10.02 -18.67 -4.98
C ARG A 276 -10.53 -18.48 -6.41
N PRO A 277 -9.64 -18.31 -7.40
CA PRO A 277 -10.05 -18.12 -8.79
C PRO A 277 -10.69 -19.38 -9.38
N ALA A 278 -11.53 -19.19 -10.38
CA ALA A 278 -12.03 -20.29 -11.19
C ALA A 278 -10.91 -20.95 -12.03
N PRO A 279 -11.11 -22.16 -12.51
CA PRO A 279 -10.15 -22.80 -13.41
C PRO A 279 -9.85 -21.95 -14.63
N GLY A 280 -8.55 -21.69 -14.88
CA GLY A 280 -8.08 -20.84 -15.99
C GLY A 280 -7.98 -19.35 -15.69
N GLU A 281 -8.42 -18.89 -14.52
CA GLU A 281 -8.30 -17.49 -14.12
C GLU A 281 -6.96 -17.16 -13.41
N TRP A 282 -6.24 -18.16 -12.96
CA TRP A 282 -4.98 -18.03 -12.25
C TRP A 282 -3.94 -19.00 -12.80
N HIS A 283 -2.70 -18.55 -12.90
CA HIS A 283 -1.61 -19.27 -13.58
C HIS A 283 -0.82 -20.24 -12.69
N SER A 284 -1.08 -20.26 -11.40
CA SER A 284 -0.39 -21.16 -10.47
C SER A 284 -1.39 -21.82 -9.52
N PRO A 285 -1.02 -22.91 -8.81
CA PRO A 285 -1.87 -23.48 -7.79
C PRO A 285 -2.22 -22.44 -6.73
N TRP A 286 -3.52 -22.26 -6.47
CA TRP A 286 -3.97 -21.36 -5.43
C TRP A 286 -4.01 -22.07 -4.07
N SER A 287 -3.52 -21.37 -3.03
CA SER A 287 -3.55 -21.87 -1.66
C SER A 287 -3.93 -20.73 -0.69
N ALA A 288 -4.89 -20.98 0.19
CA ALA A 288 -5.31 -20.01 1.19
C ALA A 288 -4.18 -19.61 2.16
N TRP A 289 -3.20 -20.49 2.39
CA TRP A 289 -2.05 -20.20 3.26
C TRP A 289 -1.18 -19.06 2.75
N GLN A 290 -1.12 -18.85 1.48
CA GLN A 290 -0.35 -17.78 0.87
C GLN A 290 -0.88 -16.37 1.25
N LEU A 291 -2.13 -16.30 1.69
CA LEU A 291 -2.78 -15.04 2.10
C LEU A 291 -2.45 -14.64 3.55
N GLU A 292 -2.01 -15.58 4.38
CA GLU A 292 -1.92 -15.34 5.82
C GLU A 292 -0.91 -14.26 6.22
N PRO A 293 0.26 -14.10 5.59
CA PRO A 293 1.15 -12.98 5.92
C PRO A 293 0.50 -11.60 5.66
N SER A 294 -0.20 -11.44 4.54
CA SER A 294 -0.91 -10.18 4.26
C SER A 294 -2.06 -9.93 5.24
N ARG A 295 -2.78 -11.00 5.62
CA ARG A 295 -3.85 -10.94 6.62
C ARG A 295 -3.32 -10.62 8.01
N GLU A 296 -2.17 -11.21 8.39
CA GLU A 296 -1.58 -10.99 9.71
C GLU A 296 -1.08 -9.56 9.87
N ALA A 297 -0.48 -8.95 8.85
CA ALA A 297 -0.10 -7.54 8.89
C ALA A 297 -1.31 -6.63 9.20
N ILE A 298 -2.48 -6.91 8.61
CA ILE A 298 -3.72 -6.19 8.95
C ILE A 298 -4.16 -6.47 10.38
N ARG A 299 -4.13 -7.74 10.83
CA ARG A 299 -4.49 -8.07 12.22
C ARG A 299 -3.57 -7.37 13.23
N LEU A 300 -2.28 -7.26 12.95
CA LEU A 300 -1.32 -6.50 13.76
C LEU A 300 -1.74 -5.03 13.87
N ALA A 301 -2.04 -4.40 12.74
CA ALA A 301 -2.48 -3.00 12.72
C ALA A 301 -3.79 -2.79 13.52
N LEU A 302 -4.75 -3.71 13.40
CA LEU A 302 -6.02 -3.65 14.12
C LEU A 302 -5.84 -3.86 15.62
N ARG A 303 -5.02 -4.84 16.03
CA ARG A 303 -4.68 -5.09 17.45
C ARG A 303 -3.96 -3.90 18.07
N TYR A 304 -2.99 -3.34 17.35
CA TYR A 304 -2.31 -2.12 17.80
C TYR A 304 -3.31 -0.98 17.98
N HIS A 305 -4.16 -0.74 16.99
CA HIS A 305 -5.12 0.36 17.01
C HIS A 305 -6.09 0.30 18.20
N ILE A 306 -6.62 -0.88 18.54
CA ILE A 306 -7.56 -1.02 19.66
C ILE A 306 -6.89 -0.91 21.04
N THR A 307 -5.61 -1.29 21.13
CA THR A 307 -4.84 -1.26 22.38
C THR A 307 -4.11 0.05 22.63
N HIS A 308 -3.98 0.91 21.62
CA HIS A 308 -3.27 2.20 21.70
C HIS A 308 -4.21 3.35 21.32
N PRO A 309 -4.76 4.08 22.32
CA PRO A 309 -5.73 5.17 22.06
C PRO A 309 -5.19 6.27 21.14
N ASP A 310 -3.88 6.48 21.15
CA ASP A 310 -3.19 7.50 20.35
C ASP A 310 -2.76 6.99 18.97
N SER A 311 -3.17 5.78 18.58
CA SER A 311 -2.86 5.23 17.25
C SER A 311 -3.33 6.19 16.14
N PRO A 312 -2.45 6.56 15.21
CA PRO A 312 -2.79 7.48 14.13
C PRO A 312 -3.60 6.84 13.01
N LEU A 313 -3.86 5.53 13.04
CA LEU A 313 -4.57 4.81 11.99
C LEU A 313 -5.96 5.40 11.75
N ARG A 314 -6.24 5.82 10.51
CA ARG A 314 -7.52 6.41 10.09
C ARG A 314 -8.11 5.71 8.89
N TYR A 315 -7.28 5.11 8.05
CA TYR A 315 -7.67 4.59 6.75
C TYR A 315 -7.11 3.20 6.53
N ILE A 316 -7.92 2.32 5.93
CA ILE A 316 -7.48 1.03 5.38
C ILE A 316 -8.04 0.95 3.96
N THR A 317 -7.19 0.91 2.95
CA THR A 317 -7.62 0.76 1.56
C THR A 317 -7.41 -0.67 1.08
N THR A 318 -8.37 -1.21 0.34
CA THR A 318 -8.15 -2.43 -0.41
C THR A 318 -7.51 -2.08 -1.75
N GLU A 319 -6.42 -2.76 -2.10
CA GLU A 319 -5.59 -2.37 -3.24
C GLU A 319 -5.27 -3.54 -4.19
N MET A 320 -6.27 -4.34 -4.51
CA MET A 320 -6.19 -5.25 -5.65
C MET A 320 -6.44 -4.43 -6.91
N ILE A 321 -5.38 -4.09 -7.66
CA ILE A 321 -5.45 -3.07 -8.72
C ILE A 321 -5.08 -3.62 -10.10
N ASN A 322 -5.55 -2.94 -11.13
CA ASN A 322 -5.30 -3.29 -12.52
C ASN A 322 -4.02 -2.58 -13.03
N LEU A 323 -2.88 -3.19 -12.73
CA LEU A 323 -1.61 -2.84 -13.36
C LEU A 323 -1.05 -4.07 -14.06
N PRO A 324 -0.41 -3.91 -15.23
CA PRO A 324 0.12 -5.03 -16.01
C PRO A 324 1.04 -5.95 -15.19
N ASP A 325 1.74 -5.36 -14.25
CA ASP A 325 2.73 -6.02 -13.41
C ASP A 325 2.14 -6.75 -12.18
N TYR A 326 0.86 -6.59 -11.89
CA TYR A 326 0.32 -7.17 -10.67
C TYR A 326 -0.46 -8.48 -10.86
N GLY A 327 -0.91 -8.77 -12.05
CA GLY A 327 -1.74 -9.92 -12.30
C GLY A 327 -1.09 -11.05 -13.08
N LEU A 328 0.06 -10.85 -13.73
CA LEU A 328 0.67 -11.83 -14.65
C LEU A 328 -0.34 -12.46 -15.62
N GLY A 329 -1.21 -11.64 -16.21
CA GLY A 329 -2.24 -12.13 -17.13
C GLY A 329 -3.39 -12.91 -16.50
N ALA A 330 -3.48 -12.93 -15.18
CA ALA A 330 -4.65 -13.48 -14.47
C ALA A 330 -5.94 -12.75 -14.88
N ARG A 331 -7.09 -13.44 -14.76
CA ARG A 331 -8.38 -12.96 -15.26
C ARG A 331 -9.48 -12.91 -14.21
N TYR A 332 -9.11 -12.91 -12.94
CA TYR A 332 -10.09 -12.80 -11.85
C TYR A 332 -10.71 -11.39 -11.77
N ASN A 333 -11.90 -11.30 -11.20
CA ASN A 333 -12.58 -10.03 -10.99
C ASN A 333 -11.93 -9.24 -9.84
N LEU A 334 -11.33 -8.09 -10.14
CA LEU A 334 -10.64 -7.26 -9.14
C LEU A 334 -11.58 -6.64 -8.11
N LEU A 335 -12.74 -6.19 -8.52
CA LEU A 335 -13.71 -5.62 -7.58
C LEU A 335 -14.18 -6.68 -6.57
N GLU A 336 -14.40 -7.93 -7.00
CA GLU A 336 -14.72 -9.03 -6.10
C GLU A 336 -13.60 -9.28 -5.07
N GLN A 337 -12.35 -9.23 -5.50
CA GLN A 337 -11.20 -9.34 -4.61
C GLN A 337 -11.18 -8.21 -3.57
N ASN A 338 -11.40 -6.97 -4.00
CA ASN A 338 -11.46 -5.82 -3.10
C ASN A 338 -12.64 -5.90 -2.13
N ILE A 339 -13.81 -6.35 -2.58
CA ILE A 339 -14.98 -6.57 -1.71
C ILE A 339 -14.66 -7.61 -0.62
N GLU A 340 -14.03 -8.73 -0.99
CA GLU A 340 -13.69 -9.76 -0.01
C GLU A 340 -12.56 -9.33 0.93
N ALA A 341 -11.61 -8.53 0.44
CA ALA A 341 -10.61 -7.87 1.28
C ALA A 341 -11.25 -6.95 2.34
N ALA A 342 -12.19 -6.11 1.93
CA ALA A 342 -12.93 -5.24 2.85
C ALA A 342 -13.76 -6.04 3.88
N ARG A 343 -14.41 -7.12 3.44
CA ARG A 343 -15.12 -8.04 4.34
C ARG A 343 -14.19 -8.70 5.34
N PHE A 344 -12.99 -9.10 4.90
CA PHE A 344 -11.97 -9.64 5.80
C PHE A 344 -11.56 -8.60 6.85
N ILE A 345 -11.29 -7.35 6.48
CA ILE A 345 -10.92 -6.28 7.42
C ILE A 345 -12.02 -6.10 8.47
N ARG A 346 -13.29 -6.08 8.07
CA ARG A 346 -14.44 -5.94 9.00
C ARG A 346 -14.56 -7.12 9.95
N ARG A 347 -14.42 -8.36 9.46
CA ARG A 347 -14.43 -9.56 10.32
C ARG A 347 -13.26 -9.56 11.29
N ALA A 348 -12.06 -9.24 10.83
CA ALA A 348 -10.86 -9.16 11.67
C ALA A 348 -11.00 -8.09 12.75
N TRP A 349 -11.66 -6.96 12.44
CA TRP A 349 -11.99 -5.97 13.46
C TRP A 349 -12.98 -6.50 14.51
N ASP A 350 -14.08 -7.10 14.07
CA ASP A 350 -15.07 -7.69 14.98
C ASP A 350 -14.41 -8.73 15.94
N GLU A 351 -13.51 -9.57 15.40
CA GLU A 351 -12.74 -10.55 16.19
C GLU A 351 -11.78 -9.85 17.16
N THR A 352 -11.10 -8.79 16.72
CA THR A 352 -10.19 -8.01 17.56
C THR A 352 -10.92 -7.36 18.73
N VAL A 353 -12.10 -6.81 18.50
CA VAL A 353 -12.96 -6.24 19.57
C VAL A 353 -13.33 -7.31 20.61
N VAL A 354 -13.76 -8.48 20.16
CA VAL A 354 -14.11 -9.59 21.07
C VAL A 354 -12.91 -10.01 21.93
N LEU A 355 -11.74 -10.14 21.31
CA LEU A 355 -10.52 -10.50 22.05
C LEU A 355 -10.10 -9.41 23.03
N HIS A 356 -10.25 -8.15 22.67
CA HIS A 356 -9.94 -7.02 23.54
C HIS A 356 -10.90 -6.95 24.74
N GLU A 357 -12.20 -7.06 24.51
CA GLU A 357 -13.23 -7.08 25.57
C GLU A 357 -13.06 -8.28 26.51
N ALA A 358 -12.57 -9.40 26.02
CA ALA A 358 -12.24 -10.58 26.81
C ALA A 358 -10.91 -10.46 27.58
N GLY A 359 -10.14 -9.36 27.41
CA GLY A 359 -8.83 -9.17 28.04
C GLY A 359 -7.74 -10.10 27.48
N LEU A 360 -7.94 -10.63 26.28
CA LEU A 360 -7.00 -11.55 25.62
C LEU A 360 -5.98 -10.83 24.74
N LEU A 361 -6.13 -9.53 24.52
CA LEU A 361 -5.14 -8.67 23.89
C LEU A 361 -4.42 -7.89 24.99
N SER A 362 -3.22 -8.30 25.35
CA SER A 362 -2.35 -7.50 26.21
C SER A 362 -1.67 -6.41 25.37
N VAL A 363 -1.59 -5.20 25.93
CA VAL A 363 -0.56 -4.23 25.49
C VAL A 363 0.77 -4.96 25.67
N THR A 364 1.52 -5.19 24.59
CA THR A 364 2.87 -5.73 24.71
C THR A 364 3.64 -4.77 25.62
N ALA A 365 4.03 -5.25 26.80
CA ALA A 365 4.82 -4.45 27.72
C ALA A 365 6.04 -3.94 26.94
N GLU A 366 6.29 -2.63 27.04
CA GLU A 366 7.51 -2.01 26.52
C GLU A 366 8.69 -2.93 26.76
N THR A 367 9.30 -3.42 25.71
CA THR A 367 10.61 -4.04 25.82
C THR A 367 11.55 -2.92 26.26
N THR A 368 11.75 -2.82 27.57
CA THR A 368 12.80 -1.98 28.12
C THR A 368 14.10 -2.45 27.48
N HIS A 369 14.60 -1.67 26.52
CA HIS A 369 15.95 -1.87 26.02
C HIS A 369 16.89 -1.87 27.23
N PRO A 370 17.77 -2.88 27.35
CA PRO A 370 18.81 -2.79 28.35
C PRO A 370 19.63 -1.52 28.09
N PRO A 371 20.08 -0.82 29.15
CA PRO A 371 20.89 0.39 29.00
C PRO A 371 22.15 0.03 28.21
N GLU A 372 22.51 0.87 27.24
CA GLU A 372 23.77 0.75 26.50
C GLU A 372 24.92 0.67 27.52
N PRO A 373 25.89 -0.23 27.32
CA PRO A 373 27.08 -0.26 28.17
C PRO A 373 27.88 1.03 27.96
N ALA A 374 28.22 1.68 29.06
CA ALA A 374 28.99 2.91 29.15
C ALA A 374 30.42 2.79 28.56
#